data_7615742b944fcbd137a320450df339e8
#
_entry.id   7615742b944fcbd137a320450df339e8
#
_cell.length_a   1.000
_cell.length_b   1.000
_cell.length_c   1.000
_cell.angle_alpha   90.00
_cell.angle_beta   90.00
_cell.angle_gamma   90.00
#
_symmetry.space_group_name_H-M   'P 1'
#
loop_
_entity.id
_entity.type
_entity.pdbx_description
1 polymer ?
#
loop_
_entity_poly.entity_id
_entity_poly.type
_entity_poly.pdbx_seq_one_letter_code
_entity_poly.pdbx_strand_id
1 'polypeptide(L)'
;MQRFPAEFADLLSRRGQAVLAGMESRLCGALADPRRRFLAESGLVDPRQARAARVLLDGALLAHLTTLADPIPPETISDMTRNYDEWLPKAMRMRTAYLERRRGLASQAAAEVGLSNMLNSDSFHAFASALAGRRLKRRHGIQVLCYGAGDYAGPHNDHHPEEPAAARGYLDVHISLASPAVEHQFLVWAKAGHFTEIVDVATEGGVTAYRLPFWHYTTPLVAKPGLEARARRWVLLGTFLYGAPPSSATRPAADGTPPASRTARA
;
A
#
# COMPACT_ATOMS: atom_id res chain seq x y z
N MET A 1 -13.82 -24.39 9.66
CA MET A 1 -13.88 -22.94 9.53
C MET A 1 -13.00 -22.53 8.36
N GLN A 2 -13.52 -21.74 7.43
CA GLN A 2 -12.75 -21.26 6.27
C GLN A 2 -11.66 -20.28 6.76
N ARG A 3 -10.47 -20.32 6.15
CA ARG A 3 -9.30 -19.51 6.55
C ARG A 3 -8.62 -18.90 5.34
N PHE A 4 -7.88 -17.83 5.56
CA PHE A 4 -6.90 -17.34 4.60
C PHE A 4 -5.81 -18.38 4.37
N PRO A 5 -5.23 -18.45 3.16
CA PRO A 5 -4.06 -19.28 2.93
C PRO A 5 -2.88 -18.82 3.81
N ALA A 6 -1.95 -19.73 4.07
CA ALA A 6 -0.77 -19.42 4.86
C ALA A 6 0.17 -18.44 4.14
N GLU A 7 0.24 -18.56 2.81
CA GLU A 7 1.09 -17.75 1.94
C GLU A 7 0.25 -16.82 1.08
N PHE A 8 0.71 -15.58 0.92
CA PHE A 8 0.08 -14.60 0.03
C PHE A 8 0.11 -15.08 -1.44
N ALA A 9 1.12 -15.84 -1.80
CA ALA A 9 1.24 -16.45 -3.11
C ALA A 9 -0.04 -17.18 -3.54
N ASP A 10 -0.73 -17.85 -2.60
CA ASP A 10 -1.93 -18.64 -2.88
C ASP A 10 -3.18 -17.77 -3.18
N LEU A 11 -3.12 -16.46 -2.91
CA LEU A 11 -4.14 -15.52 -3.36
C LEU A 11 -3.91 -15.04 -4.80
N LEU A 12 -2.71 -15.19 -5.32
CA LEU A 12 -2.32 -14.60 -6.59
C LEU A 12 -2.87 -15.36 -7.80
N SER A 13 -3.26 -14.62 -8.82
CA SER A 13 -3.51 -15.14 -10.16
C SER A 13 -2.20 -15.58 -10.83
N ARG A 14 -2.28 -16.20 -12.01
CA ARG A 14 -1.08 -16.50 -12.82
C ARG A 14 -0.22 -15.26 -13.08
N ARG A 15 -0.86 -14.10 -13.33
CA ARG A 15 -0.14 -12.85 -13.54
C ARG A 15 0.52 -12.36 -12.25
N GLY A 16 -0.16 -12.48 -11.11
CA GLY A 16 0.41 -12.16 -9.80
C GLY A 16 1.58 -13.08 -9.44
N GLN A 17 1.49 -14.37 -9.75
CA GLN A 17 2.60 -15.31 -9.61
C GLN A 17 3.81 -14.94 -10.50
N ALA A 18 3.56 -14.44 -11.71
CA ALA A 18 4.64 -13.97 -12.58
C ALA A 18 5.34 -12.72 -11.99
N VAL A 19 4.60 -11.81 -11.34
CA VAL A 19 5.21 -10.70 -10.58
C VAL A 19 6.07 -11.23 -9.44
N LEU A 20 5.55 -12.17 -8.65
CA LEU A 20 6.27 -12.77 -7.52
C LEU A 20 7.57 -13.46 -7.98
N ALA A 21 7.53 -14.13 -9.13
CA ALA A 21 8.69 -14.79 -9.74
C ALA A 21 9.65 -13.84 -10.48
N GLY A 22 9.37 -12.53 -10.52
CA GLY A 22 10.20 -11.57 -11.23
C GLY A 22 10.06 -11.60 -12.77
N MET A 23 9.06 -12.30 -13.30
CA MET A 23 8.87 -12.52 -14.75
C MET A 23 7.96 -11.48 -15.42
N GLU A 24 7.18 -10.69 -14.66
CA GLU A 24 6.31 -9.62 -15.19
C GLU A 24 7.10 -8.31 -15.29
N SER A 25 7.84 -8.15 -16.38
CA SER A 25 8.81 -7.05 -16.57
C SER A 25 8.19 -5.64 -16.50
N ARG A 26 6.88 -5.48 -16.78
CA ARG A 26 6.20 -4.17 -16.72
C ARG A 26 5.94 -3.72 -15.28
N LEU A 27 5.87 -4.67 -14.34
CA LEU A 27 5.54 -4.43 -12.94
C LEU A 27 6.75 -4.60 -12.02
N CYS A 28 7.61 -5.58 -12.31
CA CYS A 28 8.81 -5.80 -11.51
C CYS A 28 9.75 -4.60 -11.63
N GLY A 29 10.03 -3.98 -10.48
CA GLY A 29 10.83 -2.76 -10.41
C GLY A 29 10.13 -1.49 -10.89
N ALA A 30 8.83 -1.55 -11.17
CA ALA A 30 8.10 -0.39 -11.70
C ALA A 30 8.19 0.84 -10.78
N LEU A 31 8.31 0.64 -9.48
CA LEU A 31 8.45 1.71 -8.49
C LEU A 31 9.93 2.02 -8.14
N ALA A 32 10.90 1.42 -8.82
CA ALA A 32 12.30 1.78 -8.68
C ALA A 32 12.59 3.14 -9.34
N ASP A 33 11.87 3.49 -10.42
CA ASP A 33 11.97 4.81 -11.05
C ASP A 33 11.47 5.88 -10.06
N PRO A 34 12.31 6.88 -9.70
CA PRO A 34 11.91 7.96 -8.80
C PRO A 34 10.76 8.81 -9.32
N ARG A 35 10.53 8.82 -10.64
CA ARG A 35 9.42 9.55 -11.28
C ARG A 35 8.08 8.82 -11.16
N ARG A 36 8.11 7.49 -10.98
CA ARG A 36 6.92 6.67 -10.82
C ARG A 36 6.64 6.43 -9.34
N ARG A 37 5.68 7.14 -8.78
CA ARG A 37 5.31 7.01 -7.37
C ARG A 37 4.13 6.11 -7.12
N PHE A 38 3.37 5.77 -8.15
CA PHE A 38 2.12 5.04 -8.05
C PHE A 38 2.01 3.95 -9.12
N LEU A 39 1.36 2.85 -8.72
CA LEU A 39 1.01 1.72 -9.55
C LEU A 39 -0.40 1.25 -9.19
N ALA A 40 -1.27 1.03 -10.18
CA ALA A 40 -2.54 0.36 -10.00
C ALA A 40 -2.70 -0.70 -11.09
N GLU A 41 -2.99 -1.93 -10.66
CA GLU A 41 -3.11 -3.08 -11.56
C GLU A 41 -4.26 -3.97 -11.13
N SER A 42 -5.05 -4.41 -12.09
CA SER A 42 -6.06 -5.44 -11.91
C SER A 42 -5.53 -6.82 -12.29
N GLY A 43 -6.24 -7.87 -11.87
CA GLY A 43 -5.95 -9.23 -12.29
C GLY A 43 -4.67 -9.83 -11.68
N LEU A 44 -4.11 -9.25 -10.62
CA LEU A 44 -2.98 -9.83 -9.89
C LEU A 44 -3.42 -10.80 -8.80
N VAL A 45 -4.60 -10.61 -8.22
CA VAL A 45 -5.23 -11.55 -7.29
C VAL A 45 -6.24 -12.41 -8.06
N ASP A 46 -6.32 -13.69 -7.71
CA ASP A 46 -7.34 -14.58 -8.29
C ASP A 46 -8.75 -14.14 -7.86
N PRO A 47 -9.71 -13.96 -8.78
CA PRO A 47 -11.03 -13.44 -8.44
C PRO A 47 -11.83 -14.34 -7.47
N ARG A 48 -11.61 -15.66 -7.49
CA ARG A 48 -12.27 -16.58 -6.56
C ARG A 48 -11.71 -16.42 -5.16
N GLN A 49 -10.37 -16.30 -5.06
CA GLN A 49 -9.69 -16.04 -3.79
C GLN A 49 -10.06 -14.68 -3.22
N ALA A 50 -10.09 -13.63 -4.05
CA ALA A 50 -10.52 -12.29 -3.65
C ALA A 50 -11.94 -12.29 -3.06
N ARG A 51 -12.87 -13.01 -3.69
CA ARG A 51 -14.25 -13.17 -3.23
C ARG A 51 -14.33 -13.93 -1.92
N ALA A 52 -13.61 -15.05 -1.80
CA ALA A 52 -13.56 -15.85 -0.57
C ALA A 52 -12.95 -15.02 0.58
N ALA A 53 -11.86 -14.29 0.34
CA ALA A 53 -11.23 -13.41 1.30
C ALA A 53 -12.20 -12.32 1.81
N ARG A 54 -12.94 -11.68 0.90
CA ARG A 54 -13.94 -10.67 1.27
C ARG A 54 -15.03 -11.24 2.19
N VAL A 55 -15.57 -12.42 1.88
CA VAL A 55 -16.57 -13.08 2.71
C VAL A 55 -16.05 -13.40 4.11
N LEU A 56 -14.78 -13.84 4.20
CA LEU A 56 -14.12 -14.07 5.49
C LEU A 56 -13.97 -12.77 6.29
N LEU A 57 -13.58 -11.68 5.66
CA LEU A 57 -13.44 -10.38 6.31
C LEU A 57 -14.79 -9.86 6.81
N ASP A 58 -15.83 -9.95 5.99
CA ASP A 58 -17.19 -9.55 6.39
C ASP A 58 -17.68 -10.32 7.63
N GLY A 59 -17.41 -11.62 7.68
CA GLY A 59 -17.85 -12.49 8.79
C GLY A 59 -16.99 -12.39 10.05
N ALA A 60 -15.68 -12.24 9.91
CA ALA A 60 -14.76 -12.35 11.04
C ALA A 60 -14.28 -11.00 11.60
N LEU A 61 -14.10 -9.97 10.75
CA LEU A 61 -13.43 -8.74 11.18
C LEU A 61 -14.34 -7.52 11.29
N LEU A 62 -15.41 -7.44 10.51
CA LEU A 62 -16.20 -6.22 10.37
C LEU A 62 -16.69 -5.65 11.72
N ALA A 63 -17.13 -6.53 12.64
CA ALA A 63 -17.64 -6.15 13.95
C ALA A 63 -16.55 -5.64 14.92
N HIS A 64 -15.29 -5.89 14.61
CA HIS A 64 -14.14 -5.60 15.48
C HIS A 64 -13.33 -4.40 14.99
N LEU A 65 -13.68 -3.81 13.85
CA LEU A 65 -12.99 -2.63 13.33
C LEU A 65 -13.36 -1.38 14.12
N THR A 66 -12.39 -0.52 14.33
CA THR A 66 -12.63 0.84 14.86
C THR A 66 -13.17 1.74 13.76
N THR A 67 -14.28 2.43 14.02
CA THR A 67 -14.77 3.46 13.13
C THR A 67 -13.95 4.74 13.33
N LEU A 68 -13.38 5.24 12.25
CA LEU A 68 -12.85 6.60 12.19
C LEU A 68 -13.91 7.47 11.51
N ALA A 69 -14.22 8.59 12.13
CA ALA A 69 -15.16 9.59 11.62
C ALA A 69 -14.65 10.95 12.08
N ASP A 70 -13.64 11.45 11.37
CA ASP A 70 -13.01 12.74 11.66
C ASP A 70 -13.52 13.75 10.63
N PRO A 71 -14.64 14.46 10.91
CA PRO A 71 -15.05 15.57 10.07
C PRO A 71 -13.97 16.66 10.13
N ILE A 72 -13.74 17.34 9.02
CA ILE A 72 -12.93 18.56 9.03
C ILE A 72 -13.75 19.63 9.75
N PRO A 73 -13.32 20.14 10.91
CA PRO A 73 -14.01 21.27 11.55
C PRO A 73 -14.02 22.48 10.59
N PRO A 74 -15.10 23.25 10.50
CA PRO A 74 -15.19 24.42 9.63
C PRO A 74 -14.06 25.43 9.85
N GLU A 75 -13.58 25.58 11.07
CA GLU A 75 -12.45 26.44 11.46
C GLU A 75 -11.14 26.01 10.77
N THR A 76 -10.97 24.71 10.56
CA THR A 76 -9.76 24.14 9.96
C THR A 76 -9.69 24.41 8.45
N ILE A 77 -10.84 24.61 7.79
CA ILE A 77 -10.89 24.87 6.35
C ILE A 77 -10.19 26.20 5.99
N SER A 78 -10.32 27.22 6.83
CA SER A 78 -9.64 28.51 6.58
C SER A 78 -8.12 28.43 6.79
N ASP A 79 -7.66 27.59 7.70
CA ASP A 79 -6.24 27.34 7.93
C ASP A 79 -5.64 26.43 6.86
N MET A 80 -6.43 25.52 6.31
CA MET A 80 -6.04 24.66 5.18
C MET A 80 -5.68 25.47 3.94
N THR A 81 -6.34 26.59 3.69
CA THR A 81 -6.03 27.49 2.56
C THR A 81 -4.78 28.32 2.77
N ARG A 82 -4.31 28.47 4.00
CA ARG A 82 -3.12 29.26 4.36
C ARG A 82 -1.84 28.44 4.49
N ASN A 83 -1.94 27.20 4.99
CA ASN A 83 -0.79 26.35 5.31
C ASN A 83 -0.98 24.97 4.67
N TYR A 84 -0.98 24.91 3.35
CA TYR A 84 -1.32 23.72 2.57
C TYR A 84 -0.36 22.53 2.78
N ASP A 85 0.75 22.69 3.48
CA ASP A 85 1.85 21.73 3.38
C ASP A 85 1.95 20.68 4.49
N GLU A 86 1.51 20.90 5.73
CA GLU A 86 1.89 19.97 6.79
C GLU A 86 0.87 19.68 7.90
N TRP A 87 -0.19 20.45 8.06
CA TRP A 87 -1.03 20.43 9.27
C TRP A 87 -2.48 20.04 9.04
N LEU A 88 -2.84 19.52 7.86
CA LEU A 88 -4.19 19.10 7.60
C LEU A 88 -4.53 17.86 8.43
N PRO A 89 -5.46 17.95 9.41
CA PRO A 89 -5.96 16.76 10.05
C PRO A 89 -6.52 15.85 8.97
N LYS A 90 -6.09 14.59 9.00
CA LYS A 90 -6.53 13.56 8.06
C LYS A 90 -8.03 13.35 8.21
N ALA A 91 -8.82 14.12 7.47
CA ALA A 91 -10.26 13.94 7.44
C ALA A 91 -10.58 12.63 6.78
N MET A 92 -11.23 11.72 7.50
CA MET A 92 -11.59 10.43 6.97
C MET A 92 -12.87 9.91 7.62
N ARG A 93 -13.57 9.08 6.87
CA ARG A 93 -14.65 8.24 7.37
C ARG A 93 -14.45 6.84 6.84
N MET A 94 -14.13 5.90 7.69
CA MET A 94 -13.96 4.49 7.37
C MET A 94 -13.82 3.66 8.63
N ARG A 95 -13.74 2.34 8.48
CA ARG A 95 -13.39 1.44 9.57
C ARG A 95 -11.99 0.89 9.34
N THR A 96 -11.25 0.67 10.44
CA THR A 96 -9.87 0.20 10.34
C THR A 96 -9.43 -0.62 11.55
N ALA A 97 -8.38 -1.42 11.36
CA ALA A 97 -7.61 -2.03 12.43
C ALA A 97 -6.15 -2.22 12.03
N TYR A 98 -5.24 -1.85 12.92
CA TYR A 98 -3.81 -2.20 12.85
C TYR A 98 -3.63 -3.60 13.43
N LEU A 99 -3.13 -4.53 12.63
CA LEU A 99 -3.04 -5.94 13.00
C LEU A 99 -1.74 -6.32 13.74
N GLU A 100 -0.79 -5.39 13.84
CA GLU A 100 0.46 -5.57 14.58
C GLU A 100 0.26 -5.62 16.10
N ARG A 101 -0.82 -5.02 16.59
CA ARG A 101 -1.15 -4.97 18.02
C ARG A 101 -1.81 -6.27 18.44
N ARG A 102 -1.07 -7.17 19.07
CA ARG A 102 -1.54 -8.51 19.50
C ARG A 102 -2.74 -8.51 20.48
N ARG A 103 -3.16 -7.38 21.03
CA ARG A 103 -4.15 -7.30 22.12
C ARG A 103 -5.53 -6.78 21.71
N GLY A 104 -5.79 -6.53 20.43
CA GLY A 104 -7.10 -6.06 19.96
C GLY A 104 -7.98 -7.21 19.46
N LEU A 105 -9.32 -7.09 19.61
CA LEU A 105 -10.27 -8.08 19.09
C LEU A 105 -10.10 -8.30 17.57
N ALA A 106 -9.89 -7.23 16.80
CA ALA A 106 -9.63 -7.34 15.38
C ALA A 106 -8.34 -8.13 15.07
N SER A 107 -7.27 -7.92 15.85
CA SER A 107 -6.01 -8.67 15.67
C SER A 107 -6.15 -10.15 16.04
N GLN A 108 -6.93 -10.46 17.07
CA GLN A 108 -7.24 -11.84 17.47
C GLN A 108 -8.06 -12.52 16.36
N ALA A 109 -9.14 -11.89 15.91
CA ALA A 109 -9.97 -12.40 14.83
C ALA A 109 -9.16 -12.60 13.53
N ALA A 110 -8.28 -11.65 13.18
CA ALA A 110 -7.40 -11.76 12.02
C ALA A 110 -6.42 -12.94 12.13
N ALA A 111 -5.90 -13.19 13.33
CA ALA A 111 -5.03 -14.35 13.58
C ALA A 111 -5.81 -15.68 13.49
N GLU A 112 -7.02 -15.73 14.04
CA GLU A 112 -7.89 -16.93 14.01
C GLU A 112 -8.24 -17.35 12.58
N VAL A 113 -8.54 -16.37 11.70
CA VAL A 113 -8.83 -16.65 10.29
C VAL A 113 -7.58 -16.76 9.41
N GLY A 114 -6.38 -16.61 9.96
CA GLY A 114 -5.11 -16.74 9.24
C GLY A 114 -4.66 -15.50 8.49
N LEU A 115 -5.40 -14.38 8.52
CA LEU A 115 -5.08 -13.15 7.79
C LEU A 115 -3.72 -12.58 8.20
N SER A 116 -3.45 -12.51 9.51
CA SER A 116 -2.17 -11.98 10.00
C SER A 116 -0.97 -12.78 9.51
N ASN A 117 -1.10 -14.12 9.43
CA ASN A 117 -0.05 -14.99 8.92
C ASN A 117 0.21 -14.72 7.44
N MET A 118 -0.85 -14.67 6.64
CA MET A 118 -0.77 -14.41 5.21
C MET A 118 -0.12 -13.05 4.91
N LEU A 119 -0.51 -11.98 5.61
CA LEU A 119 0.08 -10.65 5.43
C LEU A 119 1.52 -10.52 5.97
N ASN A 120 1.95 -11.43 6.84
CA ASN A 120 3.34 -11.52 7.31
C ASN A 120 4.16 -12.59 6.55
N SER A 121 3.59 -13.24 5.53
CA SER A 121 4.25 -14.28 4.78
C SER A 121 5.45 -13.79 3.98
N ASP A 122 6.37 -14.68 3.70
CA ASP A 122 7.53 -14.39 2.88
C ASP A 122 7.13 -14.01 1.45
N SER A 123 6.07 -14.61 0.93
CA SER A 123 5.55 -14.31 -0.40
C SER A 123 4.93 -12.91 -0.50
N PHE A 124 4.29 -12.39 0.55
CA PHE A 124 3.81 -11.00 0.53
C PHE A 124 4.97 -9.99 0.51
N HIS A 125 5.98 -10.24 1.34
CA HIS A 125 7.19 -9.42 1.33
C HIS A 125 7.95 -9.50 -0.01
N ALA A 126 8.05 -10.69 -0.60
CA ALA A 126 8.68 -10.88 -1.91
C ALA A 126 7.91 -10.18 -3.03
N PHE A 127 6.58 -10.26 -3.02
CA PHE A 127 5.70 -9.56 -3.95
C PHE A 127 5.89 -8.04 -3.87
N ALA A 128 5.85 -7.48 -2.67
CA ALA A 128 6.11 -6.05 -2.43
C ALA A 128 7.51 -5.63 -2.93
N SER A 129 8.53 -6.46 -2.66
CA SER A 129 9.91 -6.21 -3.10
C SER A 129 10.05 -6.27 -4.62
N ALA A 130 9.32 -7.16 -5.29
CA ALA A 130 9.28 -7.23 -6.75
C ALA A 130 8.71 -5.94 -7.36
N LEU A 131 7.60 -5.42 -6.84
CA LEU A 131 7.01 -4.14 -7.28
C LEU A 131 7.95 -2.96 -7.02
N ALA A 132 8.59 -2.94 -5.84
CA ALA A 132 9.53 -1.91 -5.44
C ALA A 132 10.78 -1.86 -6.31
N GLY A 133 11.22 -3.01 -6.86
CA GLY A 133 12.53 -3.18 -7.49
C GLY A 133 13.70 -2.86 -6.55
N ARG A 134 13.48 -2.91 -5.24
CA ARG A 134 14.42 -2.56 -4.17
C ARG A 134 14.23 -3.46 -2.98
N ARG A 135 15.29 -3.65 -2.21
CA ARG A 135 15.22 -4.40 -0.95
C ARG A 135 14.36 -3.65 0.06
N LEU A 136 13.38 -4.33 0.62
CA LEU A 136 12.55 -3.88 1.73
C LEU A 136 13.04 -4.51 3.05
N LYS A 137 12.73 -3.87 4.18
CA LYS A 137 12.93 -4.48 5.49
C LYS A 137 11.93 -5.59 5.70
N ARG A 138 12.33 -6.68 6.39
CA ARG A 138 11.45 -7.84 6.65
C ARG A 138 10.25 -7.48 7.52
N ARG A 139 10.47 -6.69 8.55
CA ARG A 139 9.37 -6.21 9.40
C ARG A 139 8.66 -5.07 8.69
N HIS A 140 7.36 -5.17 8.59
CA HIS A 140 6.49 -4.17 7.98
C HIS A 140 5.20 -4.02 8.79
N GLY A 141 4.51 -2.91 8.59
CA GLY A 141 3.18 -2.66 9.13
C GLY A 141 2.12 -3.44 8.37
N ILE A 142 1.09 -3.90 9.07
CA ILE A 142 -0.10 -4.51 8.47
C ILE A 142 -1.37 -3.88 9.02
N GLN A 143 -2.27 -3.50 8.10
CA GLN A 143 -3.52 -2.85 8.44
C GLN A 143 -4.66 -3.36 7.55
N VAL A 144 -5.86 -3.32 8.06
CA VAL A 144 -7.07 -3.50 7.26
C VAL A 144 -7.92 -2.24 7.31
N LEU A 145 -8.50 -1.90 6.17
CA LEU A 145 -9.45 -0.80 6.02
C LEU A 145 -10.73 -1.36 5.43
N CYS A 146 -11.87 -0.80 5.83
CA CYS A 146 -13.17 -1.14 5.25
C CYS A 146 -13.96 0.14 5.00
N TYR A 147 -14.22 0.41 3.73
CA TYR A 147 -15.05 1.51 3.27
C TYR A 147 -16.46 1.01 3.00
N GLY A 148 -17.46 1.67 3.57
CA GLY A 148 -18.87 1.53 3.22
C GLY A 148 -19.33 2.66 2.30
N ALA A 149 -20.64 2.69 1.96
CA ALA A 149 -21.21 3.76 1.14
C ALA A 149 -20.97 5.14 1.76
N GLY A 150 -20.40 6.06 1.00
CA GLY A 150 -20.03 7.40 1.42
C GLY A 150 -18.75 7.50 2.25
N ASP A 151 -18.07 6.40 2.56
CA ASP A 151 -16.78 6.44 3.28
C ASP A 151 -15.64 6.88 2.37
N TYR A 152 -14.68 7.61 2.93
CA TYR A 152 -13.58 8.27 2.20
C TYR A 152 -12.34 8.45 3.08
N ALA A 153 -11.22 8.76 2.46
CA ALA A 153 -10.04 9.32 3.12
C ALA A 153 -9.66 10.63 2.42
N GLY A 154 -9.70 11.74 3.14
CA GLY A 154 -9.39 13.07 2.62
C GLY A 154 -7.92 13.23 2.23
N PRO A 155 -7.52 14.40 1.66
CA PRO A 155 -6.15 14.63 1.22
C PRO A 155 -5.13 14.48 2.36
N HIS A 156 -4.10 13.67 2.12
CA HIS A 156 -3.01 13.42 3.05
C HIS A 156 -1.78 12.91 2.30
N ASN A 157 -0.63 12.87 2.96
CA ASN A 157 0.63 12.42 2.36
C ASN A 157 1.27 11.23 3.07
N ASP A 158 0.70 10.79 4.21
CA ASP A 158 1.23 9.73 5.07
C ASP A 158 2.71 9.95 5.47
N HIS A 159 3.10 11.21 5.64
CA HIS A 159 4.44 11.55 6.10
C HIS A 159 4.56 11.28 7.61
N HIS A 160 5.61 10.57 8.00
CA HIS A 160 5.94 10.28 9.39
C HIS A 160 7.34 10.81 9.72
N PRO A 161 7.49 12.13 9.92
CA PRO A 161 8.80 12.77 10.15
C PRO A 161 9.45 12.31 11.46
N GLU A 162 8.64 11.87 12.41
CA GLU A 162 9.08 11.36 13.72
C GLU A 162 9.74 9.98 13.65
N GLU A 163 9.60 9.24 12.56
CA GLU A 163 10.24 7.93 12.37
C GLU A 163 11.57 8.05 11.60
N PRO A 164 12.74 7.99 12.26
CA PRO A 164 14.04 8.03 11.57
C PRO A 164 14.18 6.89 10.54
N ALA A 165 13.51 5.77 10.79
CA ALA A 165 13.50 4.64 9.87
C ALA A 165 12.78 4.93 8.55
N ALA A 166 11.88 5.91 8.53
CA ALA A 166 11.12 6.36 7.35
C ALA A 166 11.86 7.42 6.51
N ALA A 167 13.05 7.89 6.93
CA ALA A 167 13.83 8.92 6.23
C ALA A 167 14.12 8.59 4.74
N ARG A 168 14.07 7.30 4.37
CA ARG A 168 14.23 6.83 2.99
C ARG A 168 12.91 6.68 2.23
N GLY A 169 11.80 7.03 2.85
CA GLY A 169 10.45 6.73 2.40
C GLY A 169 10.06 5.27 2.64
N TYR A 170 8.87 4.93 2.27
CA TYR A 170 8.31 3.59 2.39
C TYR A 170 7.40 3.27 1.20
N LEU A 171 7.01 2.02 1.12
CA LEU A 171 6.12 1.48 0.11
C LEU A 171 4.86 0.97 0.81
N ASP A 172 3.70 1.44 0.37
CA ASP A 172 2.43 0.82 0.70
C ASP A 172 1.95 -0.07 -0.44
N VAL A 173 1.48 -1.25 -0.08
CA VAL A 173 0.85 -2.20 -1.00
C VAL A 173 -0.56 -2.48 -0.50
N HIS A 174 -1.54 -2.16 -1.32
CA HIS A 174 -2.95 -2.31 -1.03
C HIS A 174 -3.56 -3.38 -1.92
N ILE A 175 -4.28 -4.33 -1.31
CA ILE A 175 -5.11 -5.30 -2.02
C ILE A 175 -6.56 -4.87 -1.83
N SER A 176 -7.23 -4.52 -2.91
CA SER A 176 -8.63 -4.09 -2.90
C SER A 176 -9.57 -5.26 -3.11
N LEU A 177 -10.57 -5.42 -2.24
CA LEU A 177 -11.58 -6.46 -2.27
C LEU A 177 -12.97 -5.81 -2.22
N ALA A 178 -13.42 -5.24 -3.34
CA ALA A 178 -14.70 -4.58 -3.43
C ALA A 178 -15.85 -5.61 -3.59
N SER A 179 -17.00 -5.33 -2.95
CA SER A 179 -18.21 -6.10 -3.17
C SER A 179 -18.86 -5.74 -4.51
N PRO A 180 -19.65 -6.62 -5.13
CA PRO A 180 -20.39 -6.30 -6.36
C PRO A 180 -21.41 -5.16 -6.20
N ALA A 181 -21.73 -4.77 -4.95
CA ALA A 181 -22.62 -3.66 -4.64
C ALA A 181 -21.92 -2.28 -4.73
N VAL A 182 -20.59 -2.25 -4.83
CA VAL A 182 -19.85 -1.01 -5.06
C VAL A 182 -19.93 -0.66 -6.55
N GLU A 183 -20.19 0.60 -6.85
CA GLU A 183 -20.15 1.12 -8.20
C GLU A 183 -18.76 1.63 -8.53
N HIS A 184 -18.23 2.57 -7.73
CA HIS A 184 -16.86 3.05 -7.83
C HIS A 184 -16.37 3.67 -6.52
N GLN A 185 -15.05 3.76 -6.39
CA GLN A 185 -14.32 4.62 -5.47
C GLN A 185 -12.98 4.98 -6.11
N PHE A 186 -12.71 6.26 -6.27
CA PHE A 186 -11.49 6.71 -6.92
C PHE A 186 -10.40 7.03 -5.91
N LEU A 187 -9.17 6.67 -6.25
CA LEU A 187 -7.97 7.24 -5.65
C LEU A 187 -7.47 8.34 -6.58
N VAL A 188 -7.26 9.51 -6.01
CA VAL A 188 -6.77 10.70 -6.69
C VAL A 188 -5.44 11.08 -6.07
N TRP A 189 -4.43 11.41 -6.90
CA TRP A 189 -3.12 11.79 -6.36
C TRP A 189 -2.53 12.98 -7.07
N ALA A 190 -1.62 13.65 -6.35
CA ALA A 190 -0.96 14.84 -6.84
C ALA A 190 0.24 14.47 -7.74
N LYS A 191 0.32 15.17 -8.88
CA LYS A 191 1.47 15.19 -9.76
C LYS A 191 1.88 16.64 -9.98
N ALA A 192 3.15 16.95 -9.77
CA ALA A 192 3.67 18.32 -9.83
C ALA A 192 2.86 19.32 -8.96
N GLY A 193 2.40 18.88 -7.79
CA GLY A 193 1.65 19.73 -6.85
C GLY A 193 0.14 19.85 -7.11
N HIS A 194 -0.39 19.20 -8.15
CA HIS A 194 -1.81 19.25 -8.51
C HIS A 194 -2.45 17.86 -8.48
N PHE A 195 -3.66 17.74 -7.95
CA PHE A 195 -4.47 16.52 -7.97
C PHE A 195 -5.07 16.31 -9.37
N THR A 196 -4.30 15.67 -10.25
CA THR A 196 -4.64 15.49 -11.66
C THR A 196 -4.76 14.04 -12.08
N GLU A 197 -4.23 13.12 -11.28
CA GLU A 197 -4.22 11.70 -11.61
C GLU A 197 -5.34 10.99 -10.84
N ILE A 198 -6.06 10.10 -11.50
CA ILE A 198 -7.20 9.39 -10.93
C ILE A 198 -7.24 7.94 -11.41
N VAL A 199 -7.63 7.03 -10.52
CA VAL A 199 -7.90 5.63 -10.86
C VAL A 199 -9.05 5.08 -10.02
N ASP A 200 -9.89 4.24 -10.60
CA ASP A 200 -10.88 3.48 -9.82
C ASP A 200 -10.19 2.35 -9.06
N VAL A 201 -10.32 2.37 -7.75
CA VAL A 201 -9.76 1.37 -6.83
C VAL A 201 -10.81 0.43 -6.28
N ALA A 202 -12.08 0.57 -6.68
CA ALA A 202 -13.17 -0.30 -6.28
C ALA A 202 -13.18 -1.61 -7.09
N THR A 203 -12.09 -2.34 -7.02
CA THR A 203 -11.85 -3.56 -7.78
C THR A 203 -11.90 -4.81 -6.91
N GLU A 204 -12.35 -5.94 -7.46
CA GLU A 204 -12.27 -7.25 -6.81
C GLU A 204 -10.89 -7.86 -7.09
N GLY A 205 -9.95 -7.70 -6.15
CA GLY A 205 -8.59 -8.24 -6.28
C GLY A 205 -7.60 -7.32 -7.03
N GLY A 206 -7.90 -6.03 -7.16
CA GLY A 206 -6.92 -5.06 -7.65
C GLY A 206 -5.83 -4.78 -6.63
N VAL A 207 -4.66 -4.45 -7.14
CA VAL A 207 -3.49 -4.07 -6.33
C VAL A 207 -3.11 -2.64 -6.66
N THR A 208 -2.98 -1.80 -5.64
CA THR A 208 -2.30 -0.51 -5.76
C THR A 208 -1.04 -0.53 -4.91
N ALA A 209 0.01 0.09 -5.41
CA ALA A 209 1.25 0.25 -4.66
C ALA A 209 1.79 1.66 -4.88
N TYR A 210 2.29 2.29 -3.82
CA TYR A 210 2.83 3.63 -3.93
C TYR A 210 3.98 3.91 -2.98
N ARG A 211 4.89 4.76 -3.47
CA ARG A 211 6.04 5.25 -2.72
C ARG A 211 5.63 6.51 -1.97
N LEU A 212 5.69 6.43 -0.67
CA LEU A 212 5.40 7.54 0.23
C LEU A 212 6.69 8.32 0.61
N PRO A 213 6.54 9.58 0.99
CA PRO A 213 5.29 10.36 1.05
C PRO A 213 4.88 10.91 -0.33
N PHE A 214 3.57 10.98 -0.60
CA PHE A 214 3.00 11.78 -1.69
C PHE A 214 1.52 12.09 -1.41
N TRP A 215 1.04 13.24 -1.89
CA TRP A 215 -0.33 13.68 -1.65
C TRP A 215 -1.34 12.86 -2.43
N HIS A 216 -2.31 12.30 -1.72
CA HIS A 216 -3.40 11.52 -2.30
C HIS A 216 -4.65 11.54 -1.41
N TYR A 217 -5.78 11.12 -1.98
CA TYR A 217 -7.02 10.92 -1.26
C TYR A 217 -7.88 9.85 -1.97
N THR A 218 -8.86 9.28 -1.25
CA THR A 218 -9.92 8.49 -1.85
C THR A 218 -11.24 9.23 -1.78
N THR A 219 -11.98 9.24 -2.91
CA THR A 219 -13.33 9.82 -2.95
C THR A 219 -14.29 9.03 -2.07
N PRO A 220 -15.47 9.59 -1.73
CA PRO A 220 -16.55 8.80 -1.16
C PRO A 220 -16.86 7.57 -2.02
N LEU A 221 -17.00 6.41 -1.37
CA LEU A 221 -17.41 5.18 -2.03
C LEU A 221 -18.85 5.31 -2.50
N VAL A 222 -19.08 5.10 -3.78
CA VAL A 222 -20.41 5.10 -4.38
C VAL A 222 -20.92 3.67 -4.49
N ALA A 223 -22.11 3.44 -3.96
CA ALA A 223 -22.83 2.18 -4.06
C ALA A 223 -23.76 2.16 -5.28
N LYS A 224 -24.00 0.99 -5.81
CA LYS A 224 -25.10 0.81 -6.78
C LYS A 224 -26.44 1.11 -6.10
N PRO A 225 -27.39 1.74 -6.81
CA PRO A 225 -28.68 2.11 -6.24
C PRO A 225 -29.39 0.96 -5.52
N GLY A 226 -29.82 1.18 -4.28
CA GLY A 226 -30.50 0.19 -3.44
C GLY A 226 -29.58 -0.88 -2.83
N LEU A 227 -28.27 -0.78 -3.01
CA LEU A 227 -27.31 -1.73 -2.46
C LEU A 227 -26.34 -1.11 -1.42
N GLU A 228 -26.66 0.09 -0.90
CA GLU A 228 -25.80 0.90 -0.04
C GLU A 228 -25.37 0.12 1.23
N ALA A 229 -26.28 -0.59 1.85
CA ALA A 229 -26.01 -1.39 3.05
C ALA A 229 -25.05 -2.58 2.78
N ARG A 230 -24.92 -3.00 1.52
CA ARG A 230 -24.07 -4.13 1.08
C ARG A 230 -22.79 -3.68 0.41
N ALA A 231 -22.67 -2.39 0.08
CA ALA A 231 -21.49 -1.84 -0.57
C ALA A 231 -20.35 -1.76 0.43
N ARG A 232 -19.31 -2.56 0.18
CA ARG A 232 -18.08 -2.57 0.98
C ARG A 232 -16.87 -2.78 0.09
N ARG A 233 -15.83 -2.04 0.39
CA ARG A 233 -14.50 -2.25 -0.17
C ARG A 233 -13.53 -2.45 0.99
N TRP A 234 -12.99 -3.65 1.08
CA TRP A 234 -11.88 -3.96 1.99
C TRP A 234 -10.55 -3.61 1.32
N VAL A 235 -9.60 -3.16 2.13
CA VAL A 235 -8.22 -2.97 1.71
C VAL A 235 -7.34 -3.72 2.71
N LEU A 236 -6.54 -4.65 2.20
CA LEU A 236 -5.46 -5.27 2.97
C LEU A 236 -4.19 -4.49 2.65
N LEU A 237 -3.56 -3.92 3.67
CA LEU A 237 -2.45 -2.99 3.54
C LEU A 237 -1.19 -3.56 4.19
N GLY A 238 -0.08 -3.51 3.46
CA GLY A 238 1.27 -3.68 3.98
C GLY A 238 2.10 -2.43 3.77
N THR A 239 2.69 -1.89 4.85
CA THR A 239 3.57 -0.72 4.84
C THR A 239 5.02 -1.16 5.05
N PHE A 240 5.84 -1.06 4.01
CA PHE A 240 7.22 -1.58 3.97
C PHE A 240 8.24 -0.45 3.97
N LEU A 241 9.20 -0.50 4.89
CA LEU A 241 10.34 0.40 4.89
C LEU A 241 11.41 -0.05 3.90
N TYR A 242 12.04 0.88 3.20
CA TYR A 242 13.17 0.58 2.34
C TYR A 242 14.38 0.15 3.17
N GLY A 243 15.03 -0.93 2.74
CA GLY A 243 16.31 -1.39 3.28
C GLY A 243 17.46 -0.47 2.91
N ALA A 244 18.63 -0.69 3.50
CA ALA A 244 19.85 -0.05 3.04
C ALA A 244 20.11 -0.43 1.56
N PRO A 245 20.62 0.49 0.73
CA PRO A 245 21.13 0.09 -0.57
C PRO A 245 22.19 -1.02 -0.38
N PRO A 246 22.32 -1.97 -1.32
CA PRO A 246 23.45 -2.89 -1.26
C PRO A 246 24.71 -2.03 -1.12
N SER A 247 25.57 -2.37 -0.15
CA SER A 247 26.87 -1.73 -0.06
C SER A 247 27.51 -1.91 -1.44
N SER A 248 27.87 -0.82 -2.09
CA SER A 248 28.68 -0.90 -3.31
C SER A 248 29.89 -1.76 -2.94
N ALA A 249 29.92 -2.98 -3.45
CA ALA A 249 31.10 -3.83 -3.31
C ALA A 249 32.27 -2.96 -3.71
N THR A 250 33.22 -2.80 -2.81
CA THR A 250 34.45 -2.05 -2.99
C THR A 250 35.00 -2.44 -4.35
N ARG A 251 34.96 -1.53 -5.31
CA ARG A 251 35.57 -1.71 -6.60
C ARG A 251 37.04 -2.06 -6.26
N PRO A 252 37.57 -3.24 -6.66
CA PRO A 252 38.96 -3.54 -6.38
C PRO A 252 39.78 -2.36 -6.90
N ALA A 253 40.65 -1.84 -6.04
CA ALA A 253 41.57 -0.77 -6.41
C ALA A 253 42.27 -1.23 -7.68
N ALA A 254 42.13 -0.46 -8.74
CA ALA A 254 42.90 -0.67 -9.94
C ALA A 254 44.37 -0.55 -9.52
N ASP A 255 45.14 -1.64 -9.71
CA ASP A 255 46.55 -1.67 -9.46
C ASP A 255 47.20 -0.44 -10.07
N GLY A 256 47.76 0.39 -9.20
CA GLY A 256 48.47 1.58 -9.60
C GLY A 256 49.78 1.25 -10.25
N THR A 257 49.79 1.24 -11.57
CA THR A 257 51.05 1.32 -12.33
C THR A 257 51.53 2.77 -12.24
N PRO A 258 52.72 3.04 -11.64
CA PRO A 258 53.22 4.41 -11.52
C PRO A 258 53.58 4.93 -12.93
N PRO A 259 53.34 6.23 -13.21
CA PRO A 259 53.74 6.80 -14.49
C PRO A 259 55.26 6.87 -14.61
N ALA A 260 55.79 6.37 -15.71
CA ALA A 260 57.18 6.46 -16.07
C ALA A 260 57.68 7.91 -16.05
N SER A 261 58.75 8.15 -15.30
CA SER A 261 59.47 9.42 -15.24
C SER A 261 60.02 9.80 -16.63
N ARG A 262 59.54 10.91 -17.18
CA ARG A 262 60.20 11.57 -18.33
C ARG A 262 61.32 12.43 -17.80
N THR A 263 62.53 11.98 -17.93
CA THR A 263 63.76 12.77 -17.83
C THR A 263 63.75 13.89 -18.88
N ALA A 264 63.81 15.12 -18.38
CA ALA A 264 64.10 16.28 -19.20
C ALA A 264 65.58 16.25 -19.65
N ARG A 265 65.84 16.44 -20.93
CA ARG A 265 67.14 16.86 -21.43
C ARG A 265 67.02 18.26 -22.02
N ALA A 266 67.91 19.10 -21.50
CA ALA A 266 68.54 20.37 -22.04
C ALA A 266 67.71 21.23 -22.97
#